data_2f3ffc4173970f2fa87f91e53c12032b
#
_entry.id   2f3ffc4173970f2fa87f91e53c12032b
#
_cell.length_a   1.000
_cell.length_b   1.000
_cell.length_c   1.000
_cell.angle_alpha   90.00
_cell.angle_beta   90.00
_cell.angle_gamma   90.00
#
_symmetry.space_group_name_H-M   'P 1'
#
loop_
_entity.id
_entity.type
_entity.pdbx_description
1 polymer ?
#
loop_
_entity_poly.entity_id
_entity_poly.type
_entity_poly.pdbx_seq_one_letter_code
_entity_poly.pdbx_strand_id
1 'polypeptide(L)'
;TKHDMFECLCANQSKTLVAIRKYLVNVGECEESFDVCFRLLTIKECVQRIARFLRVNPTEETELAYYTSLQTFSYMLPFKAEKGMEGKLSVMNIAYMNDPNEGRTLQKSLFAGEIPFEGDIRHRKDARYPYVFIKCFTPQIDFLPMWEMYGDYARGCCLVLDWSRIRTQKMEVPLYHVCYLSSDVEDFHVEQQFNANLTSYKEMEEELHELAALCDLLYRKNDAACLEAMHSILNEILYLFKDSSYAYEKEVRICYQYPGVDEAFRHTSGEFCKLYVATDFPVAIKEVILGPKFLNRSE
;
A
#
# COMPACT_ATOMS: atom_id res chain seq x y z
N THR A 1 -24.68 1.53 -23.51
CA THR A 1 -26.02 1.33 -22.89
C THR A 1 -25.89 0.61 -21.55
N LYS A 2 -26.98 0.57 -20.73
CA LYS A 2 -27.02 -0.21 -19.47
C LYS A 2 -26.68 -1.69 -19.72
N HIS A 3 -27.12 -2.23 -20.85
CA HIS A 3 -26.82 -3.60 -21.27
C HIS A 3 -25.32 -3.79 -21.56
N ASP A 4 -24.69 -2.88 -22.29
CA ASP A 4 -23.25 -2.96 -22.61
C ASP A 4 -22.38 -2.88 -21.34
N MET A 5 -22.81 -2.08 -20.34
CA MET A 5 -22.13 -2.00 -19.05
C MET A 5 -22.23 -3.33 -18.30
N PHE A 6 -23.41 -3.97 -18.29
CA PHE A 6 -23.63 -5.27 -17.67
C PHE A 6 -22.80 -6.36 -18.35
N GLU A 7 -22.77 -6.41 -19.68
CA GLU A 7 -21.92 -7.32 -20.44
C GLU A 7 -20.43 -7.13 -20.14
N CYS A 8 -19.95 -5.87 -20.05
CA CYS A 8 -18.59 -5.54 -19.66
C CYS A 8 -18.26 -6.04 -18.23
N LEU A 9 -19.19 -5.86 -17.27
CA LEU A 9 -19.03 -6.34 -15.90
C LEU A 9 -19.01 -7.88 -15.83
N CYS A 10 -19.78 -8.54 -16.69
CA CYS A 10 -19.82 -10.01 -16.77
C CYS A 10 -18.57 -10.61 -17.41
N ALA A 11 -17.99 -9.93 -18.42
CA ALA A 11 -16.82 -10.43 -19.15
C ALA A 11 -15.49 -10.24 -18.41
N ASN A 12 -15.42 -9.30 -17.45
CA ASN A 12 -14.17 -8.93 -16.80
C ASN A 12 -14.03 -9.59 -15.43
N GLN A 13 -12.90 -10.29 -15.22
CA GLN A 13 -12.59 -11.01 -13.97
C GLN A 13 -11.87 -10.15 -12.90
N SER A 14 -11.75 -8.83 -13.09
CA SER A 14 -11.11 -7.99 -12.08
C SER A 14 -11.91 -8.03 -10.76
N LYS A 15 -11.21 -8.10 -9.63
CA LYS A 15 -11.82 -8.20 -8.28
C LYS A 15 -12.85 -7.11 -8.01
N THR A 16 -12.58 -5.90 -8.47
CA THR A 16 -13.43 -4.73 -8.31
C THR A 16 -14.73 -4.85 -9.11
N LEU A 17 -14.64 -5.32 -10.36
CA LEU A 17 -15.82 -5.55 -11.18
C LEU A 17 -16.68 -6.70 -10.64
N VAL A 18 -16.05 -7.70 -10.03
CA VAL A 18 -16.75 -8.76 -9.29
C VAL A 18 -17.53 -8.17 -8.11
N ALA A 19 -16.97 -7.23 -7.35
CA ALA A 19 -17.67 -6.57 -6.24
C ALA A 19 -18.87 -5.75 -6.73
N ILE A 20 -18.73 -4.98 -7.80
CA ILE A 20 -19.83 -4.21 -8.41
C ILE A 20 -20.92 -5.15 -8.96
N ARG A 21 -20.54 -6.25 -9.60
CA ARG A 21 -21.48 -7.27 -10.07
C ARG A 21 -22.24 -7.90 -8.90
N LYS A 22 -21.54 -8.23 -7.81
CA LYS A 22 -22.16 -8.77 -6.59
C LYS A 22 -23.19 -7.79 -6.02
N TYR A 23 -22.91 -6.48 -6.05
CA TYR A 23 -23.86 -5.45 -5.67
C TYR A 23 -25.14 -5.53 -6.54
N LEU A 24 -25.02 -5.55 -7.88
CA LEU A 24 -26.16 -5.65 -8.79
C LEU A 24 -27.01 -6.90 -8.54
N VAL A 25 -26.36 -8.05 -8.32
CA VAL A 25 -27.06 -9.33 -8.04
C VAL A 25 -27.84 -9.26 -6.72
N ASN A 26 -27.31 -8.58 -5.71
CA ASN A 26 -27.94 -8.50 -4.39
C ASN A 26 -29.11 -7.51 -4.34
N VAL A 27 -29.02 -6.39 -5.07
CA VAL A 27 -30.01 -5.29 -5.03
C VAL A 27 -31.04 -5.40 -6.14
N GLY A 28 -30.72 -6.14 -7.21
CA GLY A 28 -31.55 -6.26 -8.39
C GLY A 28 -31.32 -5.15 -9.43
N GLU A 29 -31.81 -5.36 -10.64
CA GLU A 29 -31.64 -4.46 -11.77
C GLU A 29 -32.74 -3.40 -11.79
N CYS A 30 -32.49 -2.25 -11.19
CA CYS A 30 -33.36 -1.07 -11.28
C CYS A 30 -32.54 0.17 -11.68
N GLU A 31 -33.21 1.28 -11.98
CA GLU A 31 -32.54 2.51 -12.43
C GLU A 31 -31.57 3.05 -11.37
N GLU A 32 -31.95 2.96 -10.12
CA GLU A 32 -31.13 3.40 -8.99
C GLU A 32 -29.87 2.54 -8.82
N SER A 33 -29.98 1.20 -8.95
CA SER A 33 -28.82 0.31 -8.85
C SER A 33 -27.83 0.53 -10.00
N PHE A 34 -28.30 0.88 -11.19
CA PHE A 34 -27.42 1.26 -12.30
C PHE A 34 -26.70 2.59 -12.07
N ASP A 35 -27.37 3.60 -11.47
CA ASP A 35 -26.73 4.86 -11.09
C ASP A 35 -25.59 4.61 -10.07
N VAL A 36 -25.86 3.81 -9.05
CA VAL A 36 -24.84 3.41 -8.06
C VAL A 36 -23.67 2.70 -8.74
N CYS A 37 -23.94 1.75 -9.65
CA CYS A 37 -22.88 1.07 -10.37
C CYS A 37 -22.03 1.99 -11.24
N PHE A 38 -22.67 2.96 -11.91
CA PHE A 38 -21.95 3.95 -12.69
C PHE A 38 -21.01 4.77 -11.80
N ARG A 39 -21.46 5.22 -10.64
CA ARG A 39 -20.65 5.96 -9.68
C ARG A 39 -19.50 5.11 -9.12
N LEU A 40 -19.75 3.83 -8.81
CA LEU A 40 -18.68 2.91 -8.38
C LEU A 40 -17.63 2.70 -9.48
N LEU A 41 -18.02 2.67 -10.75
CA LEU A 41 -17.08 2.62 -11.87
C LEU A 41 -16.27 3.91 -11.99
N THR A 42 -16.88 5.07 -11.80
CA THR A 42 -16.17 6.36 -11.78
C THR A 42 -15.18 6.43 -10.63
N ILE A 43 -15.58 6.01 -9.41
CA ILE A 43 -14.66 5.87 -8.26
C ILE A 43 -13.47 4.98 -8.63
N LYS A 44 -13.72 3.85 -9.29
CA LYS A 44 -12.64 2.96 -9.73
C LYS A 44 -11.67 3.65 -10.69
N GLU A 45 -12.18 4.43 -11.64
CA GLU A 45 -11.33 5.17 -12.58
C GLU A 45 -10.48 6.22 -11.87
N CYS A 46 -11.04 6.98 -10.90
CA CYS A 46 -10.28 7.90 -10.05
C CYS A 46 -9.18 7.15 -9.27
N VAL A 47 -9.51 6.05 -8.62
CA VAL A 47 -8.56 5.21 -7.89
C VAL A 47 -7.41 4.72 -8.79
N GLN A 48 -7.72 4.33 -10.02
CA GLN A 48 -6.70 3.89 -10.97
C GLN A 48 -5.82 5.04 -11.48
N ARG A 49 -6.37 6.27 -11.62
CA ARG A 49 -5.57 7.46 -11.96
C ARG A 49 -4.63 7.81 -10.82
N ILE A 50 -5.11 7.83 -9.58
CA ILE A 50 -4.31 8.05 -8.37
C ILE A 50 -3.21 7.00 -8.24
N ALA A 51 -3.54 5.72 -8.37
CA ALA A 51 -2.56 4.64 -8.28
C ALA A 51 -1.47 4.75 -9.37
N ARG A 52 -1.85 5.16 -10.60
CA ARG A 52 -0.88 5.41 -11.69
C ARG A 52 0.02 6.59 -11.41
N PHE A 53 -0.52 7.66 -10.82
CA PHE A 53 0.27 8.82 -10.40
C PHE A 53 1.32 8.46 -9.36
N LEU A 54 0.95 7.62 -8.38
CA LEU A 54 1.85 7.18 -7.32
C LEU A 54 2.81 6.05 -7.75
N ARG A 55 2.61 5.45 -8.93
CA ARG A 55 3.42 4.33 -9.40
C ARG A 55 4.87 4.73 -9.62
N VAL A 56 5.78 3.97 -9.03
CA VAL A 56 7.23 4.10 -9.25
C VAL A 56 7.66 3.10 -10.33
N ASN A 57 8.35 3.63 -11.34
CA ASN A 57 9.04 2.80 -12.34
C ASN A 57 10.55 2.91 -12.07
N PRO A 58 11.12 1.98 -11.29
CA PRO A 58 12.52 2.08 -10.90
C PRO A 58 13.42 1.98 -12.14
N THR A 59 14.45 2.83 -12.20
CA THR A 59 15.53 2.81 -13.19
C THR A 59 16.79 2.22 -12.56
N GLU A 60 17.87 2.11 -13.34
CA GLU A 60 19.18 1.71 -12.80
C GLU A 60 19.74 2.73 -11.80
N GLU A 61 19.32 4.00 -11.93
CA GLU A 61 19.71 5.09 -11.03
C GLU A 61 18.83 5.19 -9.78
N THR A 62 17.77 4.38 -9.68
CA THR A 62 16.87 4.40 -8.52
C THR A 62 17.59 3.81 -7.32
N GLU A 63 17.83 4.64 -6.32
CA GLU A 63 18.40 4.23 -5.04
C GLU A 63 17.32 4.24 -3.97
N LEU A 64 17.01 3.08 -3.45
CA LEU A 64 16.08 2.90 -2.33
C LEU A 64 16.76 2.09 -1.24
N ALA A 65 16.63 2.57 -0.03
CA ALA A 65 17.19 1.97 1.17
C ALA A 65 16.13 1.25 2.01
N TYR A 66 16.55 0.23 2.71
CA TYR A 66 15.79 -0.47 3.72
C TYR A 66 16.57 -0.50 5.03
N TYR A 67 16.08 0.20 6.05
CA TYR A 67 16.66 0.19 7.39
C TYR A 67 16.15 -0.99 8.19
N THR A 68 17.02 -1.67 8.91
CA THR A 68 16.65 -2.86 9.67
C THR A 68 17.66 -3.21 10.75
N SER A 69 17.27 -4.10 11.67
CA SER A 69 18.23 -4.70 12.62
C SER A 69 19.15 -5.69 11.91
N LEU A 70 20.33 -5.92 12.47
CA LEU A 70 21.24 -6.97 11.97
C LEU A 70 20.63 -8.37 12.07
N GLN A 71 19.77 -8.60 13.06
CA GLN A 71 19.06 -9.86 13.19
C GLN A 71 18.11 -10.07 12.01
N THR A 72 17.29 -9.06 11.66
CA THR A 72 16.41 -9.15 10.49
C THR A 72 17.21 -9.30 9.20
N PHE A 73 18.33 -8.57 9.05
CA PHE A 73 19.23 -8.71 7.91
C PHE A 73 19.74 -10.13 7.77
N SER A 74 20.14 -10.77 8.88
CA SER A 74 20.62 -12.16 8.85
C SER A 74 19.56 -13.16 8.37
N TYR A 75 18.28 -12.90 8.60
CA TYR A 75 17.18 -13.72 8.07
C TYR A 75 16.87 -13.48 6.59
N MET A 76 17.23 -12.32 6.07
CA MET A 76 17.04 -12.00 4.65
C MET A 76 18.08 -12.70 3.76
N LEU A 77 19.24 -13.04 4.31
CA LEU A 77 20.30 -13.73 3.59
C LEU A 77 20.25 -15.24 3.88
N PRO A 78 20.33 -16.10 2.87
CA PRO A 78 20.45 -17.52 3.11
C PRO A 78 21.78 -17.83 3.81
N PHE A 79 21.73 -18.31 5.05
CA PHE A 79 22.91 -18.62 5.88
C PHE A 79 23.81 -19.74 5.32
N LYS A 80 23.29 -20.54 4.40
CA LYS A 80 24.01 -21.50 3.60
C LYS A 80 23.61 -21.29 2.16
N ALA A 81 24.28 -20.36 1.51
CA ALA A 81 24.16 -20.25 0.06
C ALA A 81 24.77 -21.51 -0.58
N GLU A 82 23.97 -22.56 -0.72
CA GLU A 82 24.21 -23.47 -1.83
C GLU A 82 24.13 -22.62 -3.09
N LYS A 83 25.12 -22.81 -3.99
CA LYS A 83 25.22 -22.05 -5.23
C LYS A 83 23.84 -21.96 -5.90
N GLY A 84 23.24 -20.77 -5.93
CA GLY A 84 21.94 -20.50 -6.56
C GLY A 84 20.76 -20.21 -5.62
N MET A 85 20.89 -20.26 -4.29
CA MET A 85 19.84 -19.77 -3.39
C MET A 85 20.00 -18.25 -3.19
N GLU A 86 19.17 -17.49 -3.88
CA GLU A 86 19.03 -16.06 -3.63
C GLU A 86 18.01 -15.84 -2.49
N GLY A 87 18.32 -14.91 -1.57
CA GLY A 87 17.34 -14.45 -0.58
C GLY A 87 16.15 -13.80 -1.29
N LYS A 88 14.94 -13.96 -0.73
CA LYS A 88 13.72 -13.34 -1.26
C LYS A 88 13.24 -12.26 -0.32
N LEU A 89 12.74 -11.15 -0.89
CA LEU A 89 12.09 -10.11 -0.12
C LEU A 89 10.78 -10.64 0.47
N SER A 90 10.55 -10.33 1.74
CA SER A 90 9.28 -10.64 2.41
C SER A 90 8.50 -9.35 2.64
N VAL A 91 7.20 -9.40 2.41
CA VAL A 91 6.26 -8.32 2.72
C VAL A 91 5.51 -8.68 3.99
N MET A 92 5.38 -7.73 4.91
CA MET A 92 4.74 -7.93 6.21
C MET A 92 3.28 -7.49 6.15
N ASN A 93 2.43 -8.16 6.92
CA ASN A 93 1.06 -7.70 7.07
C ASN A 93 1.02 -6.32 7.74
N ILE A 94 0.15 -5.45 7.27
CA ILE A 94 0.05 -4.06 7.73
C ILE A 94 -0.27 -3.92 9.22
N ALA A 95 -0.88 -4.92 9.84
CA ALA A 95 -1.17 -4.93 11.29
C ALA A 95 0.08 -4.77 12.17
N TYR A 96 1.28 -4.95 11.60
CA TYR A 96 2.56 -4.84 12.30
C TYR A 96 3.34 -3.57 11.94
N MET A 97 2.70 -2.62 11.23
CA MET A 97 3.31 -1.33 10.92
C MET A 97 3.27 -0.39 12.13
N ASN A 98 4.18 0.58 12.16
CA ASN A 98 4.31 1.52 13.27
C ASN A 98 3.21 2.58 13.28
N ASP A 99 2.68 2.95 12.11
CA ASP A 99 1.62 3.96 12.01
C ASP A 99 0.26 3.37 12.45
N PRO A 100 -0.33 3.86 13.56
CA PRO A 100 -1.65 3.43 14.01
C PRO A 100 -2.78 3.86 13.07
N ASN A 101 -2.53 4.84 12.18
CA ASN A 101 -3.46 5.34 11.17
C ASN A 101 -3.27 4.67 9.80
N GLU A 102 -2.48 3.61 9.71
CA GLU A 102 -2.25 2.89 8.46
C GLU A 102 -3.57 2.47 7.78
N GLY A 103 -3.80 2.97 6.55
CA GLY A 103 -5.04 2.77 5.81
C GLY A 103 -6.25 3.61 6.28
N ARG A 104 -6.08 4.49 7.28
CA ARG A 104 -7.14 5.37 7.82
C ARG A 104 -7.02 6.82 7.35
N THR A 105 -5.81 7.28 7.03
CA THR A 105 -5.55 8.68 6.67
C THR A 105 -6.41 9.11 5.49
N LEU A 106 -6.41 8.36 4.39
CA LEU A 106 -7.26 8.68 3.23
C LEU A 106 -8.75 8.60 3.58
N GLN A 107 -9.19 7.62 4.38
CA GLN A 107 -10.60 7.53 4.79
C GLN A 107 -11.05 8.79 5.53
N LYS A 108 -10.28 9.26 6.51
CA LYS A 108 -10.59 10.50 7.24
C LYS A 108 -10.78 11.69 6.31
N SER A 109 -9.92 11.81 5.29
CA SER A 109 -10.03 12.89 4.31
C SER A 109 -11.24 12.73 3.36
N LEU A 110 -11.57 11.50 2.95
CA LEU A 110 -12.70 11.24 2.04
C LEU A 110 -14.07 11.36 2.74
N PHE A 111 -14.15 11.10 4.05
CA PHE A 111 -15.40 10.98 4.80
C PHE A 111 -15.47 11.97 5.99
N ALA A 112 -14.92 13.17 5.81
CA ALA A 112 -14.99 14.26 6.78
C ALA A 112 -14.61 13.86 8.22
N GLY A 113 -13.53 13.10 8.36
CA GLY A 113 -13.01 12.61 9.64
C GLY A 113 -13.53 11.23 10.07
N GLU A 114 -14.52 10.69 9.40
CA GLU A 114 -15.04 9.35 9.69
C GLU A 114 -14.17 8.25 9.09
N ILE A 115 -14.28 7.05 9.63
CA ILE A 115 -13.55 5.84 9.19
C ILE A 115 -14.59 4.73 8.96
N PRO A 116 -15.35 4.79 7.84
CA PRO A 116 -16.46 3.86 7.61
C PRO A 116 -16.03 2.40 7.42
N PHE A 117 -14.76 2.17 7.10
CA PHE A 117 -14.23 0.84 6.85
C PHE A 117 -13.30 0.38 7.97
N GLU A 118 -13.64 0.73 9.21
CA GLU A 118 -12.90 0.32 10.38
C GLU A 118 -13.01 -1.20 10.57
N GLY A 119 -11.93 -1.89 10.28
CA GLY A 119 -11.77 -3.29 10.61
C GLY A 119 -10.48 -3.47 11.38
N ASP A 120 -10.55 -3.91 12.64
CA ASP A 120 -9.34 -4.28 13.36
C ASP A 120 -8.67 -5.47 12.65
N ILE A 121 -7.63 -5.17 11.88
CA ILE A 121 -6.85 -6.15 11.12
C ILE A 121 -6.29 -7.23 12.05
N ARG A 122 -6.03 -6.88 13.32
CA ARG A 122 -5.47 -7.79 14.34
C ARG A 122 -6.45 -8.83 14.87
N HIS A 123 -7.75 -8.57 14.73
CA HIS A 123 -8.81 -9.44 15.27
C HIS A 123 -9.76 -10.01 14.21
N ARG A 124 -9.39 -9.94 12.94
CA ARG A 124 -10.25 -10.43 11.86
C ARG A 124 -10.44 -11.94 11.91
N LYS A 125 -11.59 -12.33 12.42
CA LYS A 125 -12.22 -13.62 12.09
C LYS A 125 -13.04 -13.55 10.80
N ASP A 126 -13.13 -12.37 10.20
CA ASP A 126 -14.03 -12.08 9.08
C ASP A 126 -13.24 -11.91 7.78
N ALA A 127 -13.39 -12.89 6.88
CA ALA A 127 -12.71 -12.97 5.59
C ALA A 127 -13.20 -11.94 4.55
N ARG A 128 -14.05 -10.97 4.93
CA ARG A 128 -14.66 -10.01 4.01
C ARG A 128 -13.69 -8.98 3.46
N TYR A 129 -12.56 -8.77 4.12
CA TYR A 129 -11.61 -7.74 3.74
C TYR A 129 -10.28 -8.34 3.27
N PRO A 130 -9.64 -7.76 2.24
CA PRO A 130 -8.37 -8.27 1.75
C PRO A 130 -7.28 -8.13 2.81
N TYR A 131 -6.43 -9.14 2.92
CA TYR A 131 -5.18 -9.03 3.64
C TYR A 131 -4.21 -8.15 2.84
N VAL A 132 -3.61 -7.16 3.49
CA VAL A 132 -2.66 -6.24 2.88
C VAL A 132 -1.27 -6.47 3.47
N PHE A 133 -0.29 -6.60 2.60
CA PHE A 133 1.11 -6.84 2.95
C PHE A 133 1.98 -5.81 2.26
N ILE A 134 2.86 -5.18 3.01
CA ILE A 134 3.71 -4.10 2.50
C ILE A 134 5.18 -4.33 2.84
N LYS A 135 6.05 -3.73 2.06
CA LYS A 135 7.47 -3.54 2.32
C LYS A 135 7.83 -2.12 1.99
N CYS A 136 8.37 -1.43 2.97
CA CYS A 136 8.68 -0.01 2.92
C CYS A 136 10.16 0.21 2.62
N PHE A 137 10.43 1.17 1.76
CA PHE A 137 11.75 1.65 1.39
C PHE A 137 11.76 3.18 1.44
N THR A 138 12.94 3.77 1.38
CA THR A 138 13.11 5.23 1.33
C THR A 138 14.31 5.61 0.45
N PRO A 139 14.27 6.73 -0.27
CA PRO A 139 15.46 7.29 -0.90
C PRO A 139 16.39 8.00 0.09
N GLN A 140 16.00 8.10 1.38
CA GLN A 140 16.80 8.72 2.44
C GLN A 140 17.89 7.76 2.93
N ILE A 141 19.05 7.78 2.27
CA ILE A 141 20.21 6.97 2.61
C ILE A 141 21.01 7.69 3.70
N ASP A 142 21.45 6.95 4.73
CA ASP A 142 22.24 7.46 5.87
C ASP A 142 21.58 8.67 6.58
N PHE A 143 20.26 8.61 6.77
CA PHE A 143 19.46 9.68 7.36
C PHE A 143 19.13 9.40 8.83
N LEU A 144 19.52 10.33 9.73
CA LEU A 144 19.45 10.12 11.19
C LEU A 144 18.04 9.71 11.70
N PRO A 145 16.92 10.34 11.31
CA PRO A 145 15.60 9.91 11.76
C PRO A 145 15.28 8.46 11.37
N MET A 146 15.71 8.02 10.18
CA MET A 146 15.50 6.64 9.74
C MET A 146 16.35 5.66 10.55
N TRP A 147 17.54 6.05 10.96
CA TRP A 147 18.37 5.25 11.87
C TRP A 147 17.72 5.01 13.22
N GLU A 148 17.17 6.08 13.82
CA GLU A 148 16.53 5.98 15.14
C GLU A 148 15.23 5.17 15.08
N MET A 149 14.41 5.36 14.07
CA MET A 149 13.09 4.73 13.97
C MET A 149 13.14 3.29 13.46
N TYR A 150 14.01 3.00 12.48
CA TYR A 150 14.00 1.74 11.73
C TYR A 150 15.32 0.99 11.74
N GLY A 151 16.42 1.63 12.11
CA GLY A 151 17.77 1.08 12.13
C GLY A 151 18.18 0.51 13.49
N ASP A 152 17.27 -0.05 14.31
CA ASP A 152 17.56 -0.58 15.65
C ASP A 152 18.26 0.44 16.54
N TYR A 153 17.66 1.64 16.66
CA TYR A 153 18.26 2.77 17.39
C TYR A 153 19.68 3.11 16.93
N ALA A 154 19.89 3.07 15.62
CA ALA A 154 21.16 3.30 14.95
C ALA A 154 22.27 2.24 15.21
N ARG A 155 21.90 1.04 15.66
CA ARG A 155 22.79 -0.13 15.82
C ARG A 155 22.67 -1.16 14.71
N GLY A 156 21.67 -1.02 13.83
CA GLY A 156 21.36 -1.91 12.73
C GLY A 156 22.15 -1.60 11.46
N CYS A 157 21.50 -1.80 10.33
CA CYS A 157 22.06 -1.50 9.01
C CYS A 157 21.01 -0.86 8.09
N CYS A 158 21.52 -0.13 7.10
CA CYS A 158 20.78 0.40 5.97
C CYS A 158 21.22 -0.36 4.73
N LEU A 159 20.29 -1.03 4.07
CA LEU A 159 20.52 -1.83 2.87
C LEU A 159 20.11 -1.01 1.66
N VAL A 160 21.06 -0.59 0.85
CA VAL A 160 20.79 0.06 -0.44
C VAL A 160 20.54 -1.04 -1.47
N LEU A 161 19.36 -1.00 -2.12
CA LEU A 161 18.94 -2.07 -3.03
C LEU A 161 19.44 -1.84 -4.46
N ASP A 162 19.78 -2.92 -5.13
CA ASP A 162 20.12 -2.96 -6.56
C ASP A 162 18.86 -3.25 -7.39
N TRP A 163 18.17 -2.20 -7.80
CA TRP A 163 16.93 -2.33 -8.58
C TRP A 163 17.16 -2.83 -10.01
N SER A 164 18.36 -2.68 -10.56
CA SER A 164 18.70 -3.22 -11.88
C SER A 164 18.60 -4.75 -11.86
N ARG A 165 19.08 -5.39 -10.79
CA ARG A 165 19.01 -6.84 -10.60
C ARG A 165 17.60 -7.31 -10.24
N ILE A 166 16.85 -6.54 -9.46
CA ILE A 166 15.46 -6.86 -9.10
C ILE A 166 14.57 -6.86 -10.34
N ARG A 167 14.78 -5.92 -11.28
CA ARG A 167 14.00 -5.79 -12.52
C ARG A 167 14.24 -6.88 -13.56
N THR A 168 15.40 -7.51 -13.61
CA THR A 168 15.78 -8.46 -14.66
C THR A 168 14.90 -9.71 -14.73
N GLN A 169 14.06 -9.95 -13.73
CA GLN A 169 13.21 -11.14 -13.65
C GLN A 169 11.83 -11.02 -14.32
N LYS A 170 11.61 -10.07 -15.23
CA LYS A 170 10.33 -9.89 -15.97
C LYS A 170 9.07 -9.71 -15.11
N MET A 171 9.21 -9.41 -13.83
CA MET A 171 8.09 -9.20 -12.92
C MET A 171 7.84 -7.71 -12.73
N GLU A 172 6.58 -7.29 -12.87
CA GLU A 172 6.18 -5.95 -12.47
C GLU A 172 6.15 -5.88 -10.94
N VAL A 173 7.08 -5.11 -10.37
CA VAL A 173 7.08 -4.82 -8.93
C VAL A 173 6.00 -3.77 -8.67
N PRO A 174 4.98 -4.04 -7.83
CA PRO A 174 3.95 -3.05 -7.47
C PRO A 174 4.52 -2.03 -6.48
N LEU A 175 5.37 -1.14 -6.98
CA LEU A 175 6.10 -0.14 -6.21
C LEU A 175 5.41 1.21 -6.34
N TYR A 176 5.13 1.87 -5.19
CA TYR A 176 4.40 3.13 -5.13
C TYR A 176 5.06 4.11 -4.18
N HIS A 177 5.03 5.40 -4.52
CA HIS A 177 5.26 6.46 -3.55
C HIS A 177 4.11 6.50 -2.54
N VAL A 178 4.42 6.78 -1.29
CA VAL A 178 3.43 7.15 -0.29
C VAL A 178 3.09 8.63 -0.46
N CYS A 179 1.81 8.92 -0.57
CA CYS A 179 1.28 10.27 -0.59
C CYS A 179 0.99 10.72 0.84
N TYR A 180 1.46 11.91 1.21
CA TYR A 180 1.27 12.46 2.55
C TYR A 180 0.23 13.56 2.51
N LEU A 181 -0.82 13.38 3.33
CA LEU A 181 -1.92 14.32 3.43
C LEU A 181 -1.84 15.12 4.73
N SER A 182 -2.16 16.41 4.66
CA SER A 182 -2.36 17.22 5.86
C SER A 182 -3.51 16.66 6.69
N SER A 183 -3.41 16.79 8.01
CA SER A 183 -4.48 16.42 8.94
C SER A 183 -5.68 17.37 8.90
N ASP A 184 -5.58 18.50 8.21
CA ASP A 184 -6.71 19.40 7.99
C ASP A 184 -7.71 18.79 7.01
N VAL A 185 -8.86 18.42 7.54
CA VAL A 185 -9.90 17.65 6.86
C VAL A 185 -10.61 18.45 5.75
N GLU A 186 -10.45 19.78 5.71
CA GLU A 186 -11.22 20.65 4.80
C GLU A 186 -10.61 20.75 3.39
N ASP A 187 -9.29 20.53 3.24
CA ASP A 187 -8.62 20.61 1.94
C ASP A 187 -7.58 19.48 1.80
N PHE A 188 -7.60 18.79 0.65
CA PHE A 188 -6.54 17.85 0.30
C PHE A 188 -5.27 18.65 -0.02
N HIS A 189 -4.36 18.73 0.94
CA HIS A 189 -3.04 19.26 0.68
C HIS A 189 -2.04 18.11 0.61
N VAL A 190 -1.48 17.91 -0.58
CA VAL A 190 -0.47 16.89 -0.86
C VAL A 190 0.92 17.48 -0.66
N GLU A 191 1.66 16.95 0.30
CA GLU A 191 3.06 17.33 0.50
C GLU A 191 3.91 17.01 -0.73
N GLN A 192 4.61 18.04 -1.25
CA GLN A 192 5.44 17.92 -2.45
C GLN A 192 6.72 17.11 -2.16
N GLN A 193 6.74 15.84 -2.56
CA GLN A 193 7.84 14.93 -2.21
C GLN A 193 8.49 14.24 -3.40
N PHE A 194 7.79 14.24 -4.52
CA PHE A 194 8.27 13.58 -5.72
C PHE A 194 8.96 14.61 -6.62
N ASN A 195 9.78 14.14 -7.56
CA ASN A 195 10.27 14.95 -8.67
C ASN A 195 9.15 15.27 -9.71
N ALA A 196 7.89 15.30 -9.25
CA ALA A 196 6.76 15.71 -10.06
C ALA A 196 6.67 17.25 -10.10
N ASN A 197 6.16 17.79 -11.19
CA ASN A 197 5.94 19.22 -11.31
C ASN A 197 4.71 19.68 -10.49
N LEU A 198 4.60 20.94 -10.21
CA LEU A 198 3.49 21.53 -9.44
C LEU A 198 2.11 21.24 -10.06
N THR A 199 2.03 21.13 -11.38
CA THR A 199 0.79 20.77 -12.09
C THR A 199 0.31 19.39 -11.71
N SER A 200 1.21 18.40 -11.65
CA SER A 200 0.87 17.01 -11.27
C SER A 200 0.34 16.89 -9.84
N TYR A 201 0.82 17.72 -8.90
CA TYR A 201 0.26 17.74 -7.54
C TYR A 201 -1.16 18.31 -7.52
N LYS A 202 -1.42 19.37 -8.26
CA LYS A 202 -2.75 19.93 -8.39
C LYS A 202 -3.73 18.94 -9.04
N GLU A 203 -3.30 18.27 -10.09
CA GLU A 203 -4.09 17.20 -10.72
C GLU A 203 -4.43 16.09 -9.71
N MET A 204 -3.50 15.72 -8.84
CA MET A 204 -3.74 14.75 -7.78
C MET A 204 -4.75 15.24 -6.74
N GLU A 205 -4.65 16.51 -6.31
CA GLU A 205 -5.60 17.14 -5.38
C GLU A 205 -7.00 17.21 -6.00
N GLU A 206 -7.12 17.59 -7.28
CA GLU A 206 -8.39 17.59 -8.02
C GLU A 206 -9.03 16.19 -8.08
N GLU A 207 -8.24 15.15 -8.36
CA GLU A 207 -8.70 13.75 -8.35
C GLU A 207 -9.18 13.30 -6.95
N LEU A 208 -8.49 13.71 -5.89
CA LEU A 208 -8.90 13.41 -4.51
C LEU A 208 -10.20 14.12 -4.13
N HIS A 209 -10.40 15.36 -4.58
CA HIS A 209 -11.66 16.09 -4.39
C HIS A 209 -12.84 15.43 -5.15
N GLU A 210 -12.62 15.01 -6.41
CA GLU A 210 -13.62 14.27 -7.18
C GLU A 210 -13.97 12.95 -6.48
N LEU A 211 -12.96 12.20 -6.05
CA LEU A 211 -13.13 10.95 -5.32
C LEU A 211 -13.93 11.14 -4.03
N ALA A 212 -13.63 12.19 -3.25
CA ALA A 212 -14.33 12.48 -2.00
C ALA A 212 -15.82 12.79 -2.25
N ALA A 213 -16.12 13.62 -3.25
CA ALA A 213 -17.50 13.96 -3.61
C ALA A 213 -18.31 12.71 -4.02
N LEU A 214 -17.72 11.82 -4.81
CA LEU A 214 -18.36 10.57 -5.22
C LEU A 214 -18.57 9.61 -4.05
N CYS A 215 -17.58 9.50 -3.16
CA CYS A 215 -17.65 8.65 -1.97
C CYS A 215 -18.73 9.16 -1.00
N ASP A 216 -18.79 10.45 -0.73
CA ASP A 216 -19.80 11.05 0.16
C ASP A 216 -21.22 10.79 -0.34
N LEU A 217 -21.46 10.95 -1.65
CA LEU A 217 -22.76 10.66 -2.26
C LEU A 217 -23.23 9.23 -2.05
N LEU A 218 -22.33 8.26 -2.13
CA LEU A 218 -22.66 6.84 -1.93
C LEU A 218 -22.72 6.48 -0.44
N TYR A 219 -21.87 7.08 0.37
CA TYR A 219 -21.82 6.84 1.82
C TYR A 219 -23.14 7.26 2.49
N ARG A 220 -23.69 8.40 2.11
CA ARG A 220 -24.99 8.90 2.64
C ARG A 220 -26.18 8.00 2.31
N LYS A 221 -26.10 7.17 1.28
CA LYS A 221 -27.14 6.18 0.99
C LYS A 221 -27.23 5.07 2.05
N ASN A 222 -26.16 4.86 2.80
CA ASN A 222 -26.01 3.88 3.89
C ASN A 222 -26.43 2.45 3.48
N ASP A 223 -26.16 2.08 2.22
CA ASP A 223 -26.40 0.74 1.69
C ASP A 223 -25.17 -0.14 1.93
N ALA A 224 -25.34 -1.22 2.69
CA ALA A 224 -24.24 -2.08 3.10
C ALA A 224 -23.53 -2.74 1.91
N ALA A 225 -24.24 -3.12 0.85
CA ALA A 225 -23.64 -3.76 -0.32
C ALA A 225 -22.88 -2.74 -1.16
N CYS A 226 -23.38 -1.50 -1.26
CA CYS A 226 -22.70 -0.39 -1.90
C CYS A 226 -21.41 -0.03 -1.15
N LEU A 227 -21.45 0.05 0.19
CA LEU A 227 -20.29 0.32 1.02
C LEU A 227 -19.23 -0.78 0.92
N GLU A 228 -19.64 -2.06 0.86
CA GLU A 228 -18.70 -3.19 0.65
C GLU A 228 -18.01 -3.07 -0.72
N ALA A 229 -18.75 -2.73 -1.78
CA ALA A 229 -18.19 -2.55 -3.12
C ALA A 229 -17.23 -1.35 -3.17
N MET A 230 -17.63 -0.21 -2.59
CA MET A 230 -16.79 1.00 -2.50
C MET A 230 -15.51 0.74 -1.73
N HIS A 231 -15.59 0.07 -0.58
CA HIS A 231 -14.41 -0.33 0.19
C HIS A 231 -13.46 -1.22 -0.62
N SER A 232 -14.00 -2.19 -1.35
CA SER A 232 -13.18 -3.06 -2.22
C SER A 232 -12.40 -2.27 -3.27
N ILE A 233 -12.99 -1.20 -3.80
CA ILE A 233 -12.32 -0.30 -4.76
C ILE A 233 -11.25 0.55 -4.08
N LEU A 234 -11.62 1.25 -3.02
CA LEU A 234 -10.73 2.17 -2.30
C LEU A 234 -9.52 1.45 -1.70
N ASN A 235 -9.68 0.19 -1.35
CA ASN A 235 -8.61 -0.61 -0.74
C ASN A 235 -7.37 -0.73 -1.64
N GLU A 236 -7.50 -0.50 -2.96
CA GLU A 236 -6.36 -0.47 -3.89
C GLU A 236 -5.37 0.66 -3.56
N ILE A 237 -5.83 1.75 -2.91
CA ILE A 237 -5.02 2.94 -2.61
C ILE A 237 -4.96 3.31 -1.13
N LEU A 238 -5.86 2.82 -0.26
CA LEU A 238 -5.93 3.23 1.16
C LEU A 238 -4.57 3.20 1.86
N TYR A 239 -3.73 2.23 1.53
CA TYR A 239 -2.42 2.01 2.14
C TYR A 239 -1.28 2.72 1.40
N LEU A 240 -1.60 3.63 0.49
CA LEU A 240 -0.64 4.50 -0.19
C LEU A 240 -0.65 5.92 0.38
N PHE A 241 -1.39 6.15 1.48
CA PHE A 241 -1.54 7.45 2.11
C PHE A 241 -1.14 7.42 3.58
N LYS A 242 -0.40 8.43 4.01
CA LYS A 242 0.01 8.67 5.39
C LYS A 242 -0.25 10.10 5.82
N ASP A 243 -0.26 10.34 7.11
CA ASP A 243 -0.26 11.69 7.68
C ASP A 243 1.03 12.43 7.33
N SER A 244 0.94 13.75 7.07
CA SER A 244 2.07 14.59 6.67
C SER A 244 3.19 14.67 7.73
N SER A 245 2.91 14.35 8.99
CA SER A 245 3.94 14.24 10.03
C SER A 245 5.00 13.18 9.73
N TYR A 246 4.70 12.21 8.86
CA TYR A 246 5.64 11.18 8.38
C TYR A 246 6.34 11.55 7.07
N ALA A 247 6.12 12.75 6.53
CA ALA A 247 6.62 13.15 5.22
C ALA A 247 8.16 13.08 5.08
N TYR A 248 8.88 13.20 6.20
CA TYR A 248 10.33 13.05 6.23
C TYR A 248 10.82 11.65 5.82
N GLU A 249 9.98 10.63 5.90
CA GLU A 249 10.33 9.26 5.50
C GLU A 249 10.50 9.12 3.99
N LYS A 250 9.81 9.95 3.19
CA LYS A 250 9.76 9.85 1.72
C LYS A 250 9.54 8.41 1.23
N GLU A 251 8.60 7.75 1.87
CA GLU A 251 8.42 6.32 1.75
C GLU A 251 8.03 5.89 0.34
N VAL A 252 8.63 4.81 -0.09
CA VAL A 252 8.26 4.05 -1.29
C VAL A 252 7.96 2.62 -0.85
N ARG A 253 6.82 2.07 -1.24
CA ARG A 253 6.41 0.75 -0.76
C ARG A 253 6.00 -0.22 -1.87
N ILE A 254 6.30 -1.49 -1.66
CA ILE A 254 5.64 -2.59 -2.34
C ILE A 254 4.35 -2.88 -1.60
N CYS A 255 3.23 -3.01 -2.31
CA CYS A 255 1.93 -3.28 -1.71
C CYS A 255 1.25 -4.45 -2.43
N TYR A 256 0.94 -5.51 -1.66
CA TYR A 256 0.18 -6.67 -2.12
C TYR A 256 -1.13 -6.79 -1.37
N GLN A 257 -2.18 -7.17 -2.09
CA GLN A 257 -3.50 -7.37 -1.53
C GLN A 257 -4.02 -8.77 -1.88
N TYR A 258 -4.51 -9.45 -0.86
CA TYR A 258 -5.14 -10.76 -0.99
C TYR A 258 -6.62 -10.68 -0.59
N PRO A 259 -7.53 -11.34 -1.32
CA PRO A 259 -8.97 -11.29 -1.02
C PRO A 259 -9.36 -12.08 0.23
N GLY A 260 -8.46 -12.87 0.78
CA GLY A 260 -8.66 -13.73 1.94
C GLY A 260 -7.39 -14.46 2.31
N VAL A 261 -7.49 -15.48 3.16
CA VAL A 261 -6.35 -16.34 3.52
C VAL A 261 -5.83 -17.04 2.27
N ASP A 262 -4.52 -17.04 2.11
CA ASP A 262 -3.82 -17.60 0.96
C ASP A 262 -2.73 -18.59 1.43
N GLU A 263 -2.43 -19.59 0.60
CA GLU A 263 -1.38 -20.58 0.87
C GLU A 263 0.03 -19.97 0.90
N ALA A 264 0.20 -18.77 0.33
CA ALA A 264 1.45 -18.02 0.39
C ALA A 264 1.73 -17.42 1.77
N PHE A 265 0.73 -17.38 2.67
CA PHE A 265 0.89 -16.79 4.00
C PHE A 265 1.81 -17.64 4.87
N ARG A 266 2.71 -16.97 5.57
CA ARG A 266 3.69 -17.56 6.49
C ARG A 266 3.67 -16.80 7.81
N HIS A 267 4.11 -17.46 8.87
CA HIS A 267 4.28 -16.87 10.18
C HIS A 267 5.76 -16.87 10.57
N THR A 268 6.21 -15.77 11.20
CA THR A 268 7.55 -15.77 11.81
C THR A 268 7.57 -16.73 13.00
N SER A 269 8.74 -17.32 13.26
CA SER A 269 8.98 -18.07 14.49
C SER A 269 9.21 -17.11 15.67
N GLY A 270 8.74 -17.46 16.86
CA GLY A 270 8.97 -16.70 18.09
C GLY A 270 7.69 -16.38 18.86
N GLU A 271 7.84 -15.67 19.96
CA GLU A 271 6.76 -15.33 20.89
C GLU A 271 5.67 -14.43 20.24
N PHE A 272 6.08 -13.59 19.30
CA PHE A 272 5.18 -12.72 18.52
C PHE A 272 5.17 -13.18 17.05
N CYS A 273 4.27 -14.12 16.73
CA CYS A 273 4.09 -14.59 15.36
C CYS A 273 3.53 -13.47 14.46
N LYS A 274 4.37 -12.95 13.55
CA LYS A 274 3.95 -11.97 12.54
C LYS A 274 3.61 -12.68 11.24
N LEU A 275 2.50 -12.27 10.62
CA LEU A 275 2.08 -12.77 9.32
C LEU A 275 2.86 -12.06 8.20
N TYR A 276 3.38 -12.82 7.25
CA TYR A 276 4.13 -12.30 6.10
C TYR A 276 3.90 -13.15 4.84
N VAL A 277 4.28 -12.60 3.70
CA VAL A 277 4.37 -13.32 2.42
C VAL A 277 5.80 -13.20 1.89
N ALA A 278 6.40 -14.33 1.51
CA ALA A 278 7.65 -14.33 0.77
C ALA A 278 7.35 -14.06 -0.71
N THR A 279 7.90 -12.97 -1.25
CA THR A 279 7.76 -12.64 -2.67
C THR A 279 8.76 -13.41 -3.53
N ASP A 280 8.60 -13.35 -4.84
CA ASP A 280 9.60 -13.88 -5.77
C ASP A 280 10.72 -12.87 -6.09
N PHE A 281 10.67 -11.67 -5.49
CA PHE A 281 11.71 -10.66 -5.68
C PHE A 281 12.99 -11.06 -4.93
N PRO A 282 14.15 -11.07 -5.60
CA PRO A 282 15.41 -11.35 -4.96
C PRO A 282 15.81 -10.24 -3.99
N VAL A 283 16.55 -10.60 -2.95
CA VAL A 283 17.27 -9.63 -2.12
C VAL A 283 18.55 -9.26 -2.86
N ALA A 284 18.48 -8.24 -3.71
CA ALA A 284 19.64 -7.70 -4.40
C ALA A 284 20.12 -6.44 -3.67
N ILE A 285 21.30 -6.52 -3.06
CA ILE A 285 21.90 -5.44 -2.26
C ILE A 285 23.09 -4.88 -3.02
N LYS A 286 23.10 -3.55 -3.22
CA LYS A 286 24.19 -2.78 -3.79
C LYS A 286 25.23 -2.43 -2.72
N GLU A 287 24.75 -2.00 -1.54
CA GLU A 287 25.57 -1.51 -0.45
C GLU A 287 24.90 -1.82 0.89
N VAL A 288 25.73 -2.04 1.92
CA VAL A 288 25.31 -2.16 3.32
C VAL A 288 26.02 -1.09 4.13
N ILE A 289 25.26 -0.16 4.70
CA ILE A 289 25.78 0.87 5.59
C ILE A 289 25.47 0.45 7.02
N LEU A 290 26.45 0.43 7.88
CA LEU A 290 26.29 0.09 9.30
C LEU A 290 25.87 1.35 10.08
N GLY A 291 24.97 1.19 11.02
CA GLY A 291 24.48 2.31 11.82
C GLY A 291 25.57 2.98 12.65
N PRO A 292 25.48 4.29 12.90
CA PRO A 292 26.52 5.05 13.59
C PRO A 292 26.83 4.57 15.01
N LYS A 293 25.93 3.82 15.64
CA LYS A 293 26.13 3.20 16.96
C LYS A 293 26.52 1.74 16.89
N PHE A 294 26.86 1.22 15.71
CA PHE A 294 27.16 -0.20 15.50
C PHE A 294 28.35 -0.70 16.34
N LEU A 295 29.41 0.09 16.46
CA LEU A 295 30.61 -0.26 17.22
C LEU A 295 30.43 -0.19 18.75
N ASN A 296 29.35 0.42 19.25
CA ASN A 296 29.08 0.56 20.68
C ASN A 296 28.26 -0.64 21.25
N ARG A 297 28.29 -1.80 20.60
CA ARG A 297 27.60 -3.02 21.05
C ARG A 297 28.27 -3.77 22.19
N SER A 298 29.41 -3.31 22.66
CA SER A 298 30.20 -3.96 23.70
C SER A 298 29.86 -3.54 25.16
N GLU A 299 28.71 -2.86 25.36
CA GLU A 299 28.18 -2.58 26.69
C GLU A 299 26.84 -3.25 26.96
#